data_a24f795141e4c65304dddf6c58824d01
#
_entry.id   a24f795141e4c65304dddf6c58824d01
#
_cell.length_a   1.000
_cell.length_b   1.000
_cell.length_c   1.000
_cell.angle_alpha   90.00
_cell.angle_beta   90.00
_cell.angle_gamma   90.00
#
_symmetry.space_group_name_H-M   'P 1'
#
loop_
_entity.id
_entity.type
_entity.pdbx_description
1 polymer ?
#
loop_
_entity_poly.entity_id
_entity_poly.type
_entity_poly.pdbx_seq_one_letter_code
_entity_poly.pdbx_strand_id
1 'polypeptide(L)'
;MPDIPTEPPTLVSWPRPDPRTRLLDTHRTPLEPAHPLDVDLDDDQVTDDISVASSQTYTQDGIEGVLEVRNDAHCAEIAWVVHERVHWLDYAPCAVLCAAVSPCVVCVALCDHTLVWYTHHGRRTASMMLGVPTVKLAACGPYVAALGRDARVRRWHAQQRVSLGDVPLPRDAVAAMYVHTNGVPVAVLRRRQCVVALDTKTQAFVCIGHAALARLSTSWDVRLRQGAHAPVRHAECVLNDALATQTMEPERGVTPVRVLTATIRHLEMRMQAAELLESAAEYREALHALATILATEGLARHADDLLRSLLGPMYYRPDATAWDPCVLGMPKRELLASVLATMQQHRRLDTLVHGVQHVLRTLASDAT
;
A
#
# COMPACT_ATOMS: atom_id res chain seq x y z
N MET A 1 -40.77 17.82 -48.79
CA MET A 1 -39.52 17.96 -48.04
C MET A 1 -39.75 19.03 -47.01
N PRO A 2 -39.79 18.72 -45.69
CA PRO A 2 -39.90 19.76 -44.66
C PRO A 2 -38.50 20.35 -44.45
N ASP A 3 -38.46 21.68 -44.33
CA ASP A 3 -37.27 22.47 -44.09
C ASP A 3 -36.66 22.14 -42.73
N ILE A 4 -35.36 21.80 -42.73
CA ILE A 4 -34.54 21.61 -41.53
C ILE A 4 -34.09 23.02 -41.07
N PRO A 5 -34.36 23.44 -39.83
CA PRO A 5 -33.88 24.71 -39.35
C PRO A 5 -32.34 24.70 -39.20
N THR A 6 -31.66 25.58 -39.89
CA THR A 6 -30.22 25.77 -39.93
C THR A 6 -29.77 26.81 -38.87
N GLU A 7 -30.20 26.70 -37.61
CA GLU A 7 -29.61 27.46 -36.54
C GLU A 7 -28.60 26.59 -35.79
N PRO A 8 -27.31 27.03 -35.68
CA PRO A 8 -26.35 26.32 -34.89
C PRO A 8 -26.77 26.42 -33.41
N PRO A 9 -26.57 25.35 -32.60
CA PRO A 9 -26.90 25.38 -31.20
C PRO A 9 -26.14 26.51 -30.52
N THR A 10 -26.87 27.42 -29.89
CA THR A 10 -26.30 28.49 -29.07
C THR A 10 -25.49 27.85 -27.96
N LEU A 11 -24.17 27.95 -28.03
CA LEU A 11 -23.28 27.57 -26.95
C LEU A 11 -23.69 28.40 -25.71
N VAL A 12 -24.37 27.77 -24.78
CA VAL A 12 -24.62 28.30 -23.45
C VAL A 12 -23.26 28.53 -22.80
N SER A 13 -22.80 29.78 -22.82
CA SER A 13 -21.59 30.14 -22.09
C SER A 13 -21.93 30.11 -20.61
N TRP A 14 -21.47 29.06 -19.96
CA TRP A 14 -21.56 28.98 -18.50
C TRP A 14 -20.79 30.14 -17.90
N PRO A 15 -21.36 30.91 -16.97
CA PRO A 15 -20.64 31.97 -16.28
C PRO A 15 -19.49 31.31 -15.52
N ARG A 16 -18.26 31.58 -15.93
CA ARG A 16 -17.08 31.19 -15.17
C ARG A 16 -17.12 31.99 -13.86
N PRO A 17 -17.21 31.34 -12.68
CA PRO A 17 -17.09 32.04 -11.42
C PRO A 17 -15.75 32.74 -11.38
N ASP A 18 -15.75 34.03 -11.05
CA ASP A 18 -14.53 34.81 -10.93
C ASP A 18 -13.65 34.16 -9.83
N PRO A 19 -12.40 33.76 -10.15
CA PRO A 19 -11.48 33.20 -9.14
C PRO A 19 -11.28 34.12 -7.94
N ARG A 20 -11.53 35.43 -8.12
CA ARG A 20 -11.42 36.46 -7.05
C ARG A 20 -12.58 36.38 -6.04
N THR A 21 -13.75 35.88 -6.41
CA THR A 21 -14.87 35.74 -5.48
C THR A 21 -14.61 34.69 -4.39
N ARG A 22 -13.69 33.75 -4.61
CA ARG A 22 -13.25 32.79 -3.59
C ARG A 22 -12.40 33.41 -2.48
N LEU A 23 -11.70 34.50 -2.75
CA LEU A 23 -10.85 35.20 -1.77
C LEU A 23 -11.65 35.93 -0.68
N LEU A 24 -12.94 36.10 -0.87
CA LEU A 24 -13.81 36.83 0.06
C LEU A 24 -14.58 35.95 1.04
N ASP A 25 -14.60 34.62 0.85
CA ASP A 25 -15.22 33.66 1.77
C ASP A 25 -14.24 33.26 2.89
N THR A 26 -13.84 34.24 3.72
CA THR A 26 -12.91 34.07 4.86
C THR A 26 -13.54 33.32 6.06
N HIS A 27 -14.79 32.87 5.99
CA HIS A 27 -15.48 32.18 7.07
C HIS A 27 -15.72 30.69 6.77
N ARG A 28 -14.82 30.03 6.04
CA ARG A 28 -14.90 28.58 5.91
C ARG A 28 -14.44 27.93 7.21
N THR A 29 -15.37 27.29 7.91
CA THR A 29 -15.01 26.21 8.83
C THR A 29 -14.18 25.18 8.06
N PRO A 30 -13.01 24.79 8.58
CA PRO A 30 -12.26 23.68 7.98
C PRO A 30 -13.21 22.48 7.88
N LEU A 31 -13.39 21.94 6.67
CA LEU A 31 -14.07 20.66 6.52
C LEU A 31 -13.25 19.64 7.31
N GLU A 32 -13.87 19.02 8.32
CA GLU A 32 -13.25 17.88 8.98
C GLU A 32 -12.84 16.88 7.88
N PRO A 33 -11.61 16.33 7.96
CA PRO A 33 -11.18 15.31 7.02
C PRO A 33 -12.22 14.18 7.09
N ALA A 34 -12.95 13.98 6.01
CA ALA A 34 -13.91 12.89 5.91
C ALA A 34 -13.14 11.61 6.25
N HIS A 35 -13.59 10.89 7.29
CA HIS A 35 -13.05 9.56 7.58
C HIS A 35 -13.15 8.75 6.29
N PRO A 36 -12.09 8.03 5.90
CA PRO A 36 -12.13 7.19 4.72
C PRO A 36 -13.34 6.27 4.85
N LEU A 37 -14.35 6.51 4.02
CA LEU A 37 -15.54 5.67 4.01
C LEU A 37 -15.14 4.25 3.67
N ASP A 38 -15.47 3.31 4.55
CA ASP A 38 -15.32 1.90 4.24
C ASP A 38 -16.21 1.55 3.07
N VAL A 39 -15.61 1.01 2.04
CA VAL A 39 -16.35 0.53 0.88
C VAL A 39 -16.52 -0.97 1.02
N ASP A 40 -17.77 -1.40 1.19
CA ASP A 40 -18.12 -2.81 1.17
C ASP A 40 -18.32 -3.27 -0.28
N LEU A 41 -17.45 -4.17 -0.75
CA LEU A 41 -17.51 -4.69 -2.11
C LEU A 41 -18.53 -5.83 -2.27
N ASP A 42 -19.08 -6.35 -1.15
CA ASP A 42 -20.10 -7.41 -1.16
C ASP A 42 -21.53 -6.85 -1.16
N ASP A 43 -21.72 -5.55 -0.88
CA ASP A 43 -23.03 -4.94 -0.87
C ASP A 43 -23.39 -4.42 -2.27
N ASP A 44 -24.32 -5.10 -2.94
CA ASP A 44 -24.86 -4.68 -4.24
C ASP A 44 -25.75 -3.42 -4.13
N GLN A 45 -26.05 -2.99 -2.91
CA GLN A 45 -26.89 -1.83 -2.62
C GLN A 45 -26.09 -0.58 -2.22
N VAL A 46 -24.88 -0.37 -2.71
CA VAL A 46 -24.26 0.96 -2.56
C VAL A 46 -25.07 1.93 -3.40
N THR A 47 -26.02 2.54 -2.72
CA THR A 47 -26.92 3.58 -3.21
C THR A 47 -26.13 4.78 -3.73
N ASP A 48 -26.75 5.53 -4.64
CA ASP A 48 -26.26 6.71 -5.35
C ASP A 48 -25.84 7.91 -4.45
N ASP A 49 -25.83 7.75 -3.13
CA ASP A 49 -25.48 8.77 -2.14
C ASP A 49 -23.98 8.81 -1.78
N ILE A 50 -23.10 8.76 -2.77
CA ILE A 50 -21.69 9.08 -2.52
C ILE A 50 -21.52 10.60 -2.65
N SER A 51 -21.86 11.33 -1.61
CA SER A 51 -21.47 12.73 -1.49
C SER A 51 -19.98 12.79 -1.12
N VAL A 52 -19.12 12.92 -2.10
CA VAL A 52 -17.69 13.10 -1.84
C VAL A 52 -17.35 14.57 -1.93
N ALA A 53 -17.37 15.24 -0.78
CA ALA A 53 -16.57 16.44 -0.60
C ALA A 53 -15.21 15.98 -0.05
N SER A 54 -14.22 15.82 -0.89
CA SER A 54 -12.89 15.46 -0.42
C SER A 54 -11.91 16.60 -0.65
N SER A 55 -11.52 17.26 0.43
CA SER A 55 -10.27 18.02 0.41
C SER A 55 -9.16 17.08 0.83
N GLN A 56 -8.22 16.80 -0.04
CA GLN A 56 -7.01 16.05 0.29
C GLN A 56 -5.85 17.02 0.44
N THR A 57 -5.33 17.13 1.66
CA THR A 57 -4.12 17.91 1.93
C THR A 57 -2.92 17.04 1.55
N TYR A 58 -2.09 17.55 0.67
CA TYR A 58 -0.87 16.90 0.26
C TYR A 58 0.34 17.75 0.69
N THR A 59 1.16 17.19 1.58
CA THR A 59 2.44 17.76 2.01
C THR A 59 3.53 16.73 1.74
N GLN A 60 4.17 16.80 0.57
CA GLN A 60 5.37 16.00 0.29
C GLN A 60 6.28 16.74 -0.69
N ASP A 61 7.59 16.68 -0.43
CA ASP A 61 8.67 17.12 -1.33
C ASP A 61 8.56 18.57 -1.89
N GLY A 62 8.15 19.51 -1.03
CA GLY A 62 8.17 20.95 -1.37
C GLY A 62 7.01 21.46 -2.23
N ILE A 63 6.03 20.61 -2.55
CA ILE A 63 4.78 21.03 -3.19
C ILE A 63 3.68 21.04 -2.13
N GLU A 64 3.55 22.14 -1.44
CA GLU A 64 2.44 22.37 -0.50
C GLU A 64 1.21 22.78 -1.28
N GLY A 65 0.16 21.95 -1.28
CA GLY A 65 -1.11 22.29 -1.92
C GLY A 65 -2.22 21.36 -1.47
N VAL A 66 -3.45 21.83 -1.62
CA VAL A 66 -4.67 21.11 -1.31
C VAL A 66 -5.46 20.94 -2.58
N LEU A 67 -5.83 19.69 -2.91
CA LEU A 67 -6.82 19.44 -3.93
C LEU A 67 -8.21 19.59 -3.33
N GLU A 68 -8.94 20.62 -3.73
CA GLU A 68 -10.32 20.80 -3.35
C GLU A 68 -11.23 20.32 -4.47
N VAL A 69 -12.20 19.48 -4.10
CA VAL A 69 -13.25 19.01 -5.01
C VAL A 69 -14.61 19.39 -4.44
N ARG A 70 -15.46 19.97 -5.29
CA ARG A 70 -16.84 20.31 -4.95
C ARG A 70 -17.75 19.72 -6.00
N ASN A 71 -18.65 18.85 -5.58
CA ASN A 71 -19.69 18.31 -6.44
C ASN A 71 -20.93 19.21 -6.36
N ASP A 72 -21.36 19.68 -7.52
CA ASP A 72 -22.62 20.39 -7.71
C ASP A 72 -23.62 19.52 -8.48
N ALA A 73 -24.86 19.95 -8.55
CA ALA A 73 -25.93 19.20 -9.23
C ALA A 73 -25.65 18.90 -10.73
N HIS A 74 -24.83 19.73 -11.39
CA HIS A 74 -24.59 19.64 -12.84
C HIS A 74 -23.12 19.46 -13.22
N CYS A 75 -22.19 19.72 -12.32
CA CYS A 75 -20.74 19.59 -12.59
C CYS A 75 -19.98 19.42 -11.28
N ALA A 76 -18.74 19.01 -11.38
CA ALA A 76 -17.80 19.04 -10.27
C ALA A 76 -16.71 20.09 -10.53
N GLU A 77 -16.43 20.88 -9.52
CA GLU A 77 -15.35 21.83 -9.52
C GLU A 77 -14.12 21.19 -8.87
N ILE A 78 -12.99 21.24 -9.57
CA ILE A 78 -11.71 20.66 -9.14
C ILE A 78 -10.70 21.80 -9.08
N ALA A 79 -10.19 22.11 -7.88
CA ALA A 79 -9.24 23.20 -7.69
C ALA A 79 -7.97 22.73 -6.99
N TRP A 80 -6.83 23.23 -7.42
CA TRP A 80 -5.57 23.11 -6.71
C TRP A 80 -5.26 24.41 -5.99
N VAL A 81 -5.18 24.36 -4.68
CA VAL A 81 -5.00 25.52 -3.81
C VAL A 81 -3.65 25.42 -3.13
N VAL A 82 -2.84 26.47 -3.23
CA VAL A 82 -1.53 26.59 -2.58
C VAL A 82 -1.50 27.90 -1.81
N HIS A 83 -1.17 27.87 -0.52
CA HIS A 83 -1.18 29.06 0.35
C HIS A 83 -2.48 29.89 0.22
N GLU A 84 -3.63 29.21 0.31
CA GLU A 84 -4.98 29.82 0.20
C GLU A 84 -5.29 30.46 -1.17
N ARG A 85 -4.45 30.28 -2.16
CA ARG A 85 -4.65 30.78 -3.52
C ARG A 85 -4.93 29.63 -4.49
N VAL A 86 -5.95 29.82 -5.31
CA VAL A 86 -6.28 28.88 -6.38
C VAL A 86 -5.21 29.02 -7.48
N HIS A 87 -4.41 27.99 -7.66
CA HIS A 87 -3.41 27.93 -8.73
C HIS A 87 -4.03 27.56 -10.07
N TRP A 88 -4.95 26.60 -10.04
CA TRP A 88 -5.73 26.23 -11.22
C TRP A 88 -7.10 25.69 -10.81
N LEU A 89 -8.04 25.79 -11.75
CA LEU A 89 -9.41 25.37 -11.59
C LEU A 89 -9.84 24.65 -12.86
N ASP A 90 -10.56 23.54 -12.71
CA ASP A 90 -11.17 22.79 -13.80
C ASP A 90 -12.57 22.33 -13.43
N TYR A 91 -13.38 22.02 -14.44
CA TYR A 91 -14.75 21.56 -14.28
C TYR A 91 -14.92 20.20 -14.93
N ALA A 92 -15.44 19.23 -14.20
CA ALA A 92 -15.85 17.94 -14.73
C ALA A 92 -17.36 17.95 -15.01
N PRO A 93 -17.81 17.24 -16.05
CA PRO A 93 -19.23 17.22 -16.46
C PRO A 93 -20.12 16.45 -15.49
N CYS A 94 -19.56 15.73 -14.55
CA CYS A 94 -20.27 14.92 -13.56
C CYS A 94 -19.50 14.86 -12.24
N ALA A 95 -20.12 14.27 -11.21
CA ALA A 95 -19.57 14.21 -9.87
C ALA A 95 -18.26 13.43 -9.79
N VAL A 96 -17.35 13.89 -8.94
CA VAL A 96 -16.12 13.20 -8.57
C VAL A 96 -16.43 12.20 -7.45
N LEU A 97 -16.06 10.94 -7.65
CA LEU A 97 -16.20 9.88 -6.65
C LEU A 97 -15.04 9.85 -5.66
N CYS A 98 -13.82 9.91 -6.18
CA CYS A 98 -12.61 9.92 -5.36
C CYS A 98 -11.47 10.61 -6.11
N ALA A 99 -10.49 11.07 -5.35
CA ALA A 99 -9.30 11.71 -5.88
C ALA A 99 -8.06 11.22 -5.16
N ALA A 100 -6.91 11.31 -5.82
CA ALA A 100 -5.61 11.02 -5.23
C ALA A 100 -4.56 11.97 -5.81
N VAL A 101 -3.61 12.35 -4.97
CA VAL A 101 -2.52 13.26 -5.32
C VAL A 101 -1.19 12.61 -4.99
N SER A 102 -0.22 12.78 -5.88
CA SER A 102 1.19 12.41 -5.65
C SER A 102 2.09 13.50 -6.22
N PRO A 103 3.41 13.51 -5.94
CA PRO A 103 4.33 14.50 -6.53
C PRO A 103 4.32 14.54 -8.06
N CYS A 104 3.88 13.47 -8.72
CA CYS A 104 3.95 13.33 -10.17
C CYS A 104 2.62 13.56 -10.88
N VAL A 105 1.49 13.38 -10.18
CA VAL A 105 0.18 13.36 -10.82
C VAL A 105 -0.94 13.68 -9.83
N VAL A 106 -1.95 14.40 -10.29
CA VAL A 106 -3.25 14.54 -9.63
C VAL A 106 -4.24 13.68 -10.41
N CYS A 107 -4.95 12.80 -9.72
CA CYS A 107 -5.89 11.86 -10.31
C CYS A 107 -7.28 12.07 -9.72
N VAL A 108 -8.31 12.04 -10.58
CA VAL A 108 -9.69 12.21 -10.19
C VAL A 108 -10.55 11.15 -10.90
N ALA A 109 -11.34 10.42 -10.15
CA ALA A 109 -12.29 9.45 -10.70
C ALA A 109 -13.71 10.04 -10.69
N LEU A 110 -14.38 9.98 -11.82
CA LEU A 110 -15.70 10.55 -12.06
C LEU A 110 -16.79 9.48 -12.01
N CYS A 111 -18.03 9.90 -11.78
CA CYS A 111 -19.18 8.99 -11.69
C CYS A 111 -19.57 8.38 -13.04
N ASP A 112 -19.15 8.95 -14.19
CA ASP A 112 -19.27 8.36 -15.53
C ASP A 112 -18.21 7.27 -15.82
N HIS A 113 -17.50 6.82 -14.76
CA HIS A 113 -16.43 5.83 -14.82
C HIS A 113 -15.16 6.32 -15.52
N THR A 114 -14.99 7.62 -15.68
CA THR A 114 -13.79 8.21 -16.25
C THR A 114 -12.77 8.51 -15.17
N LEU A 115 -11.51 8.14 -15.42
CA LEU A 115 -10.36 8.52 -14.62
C LEU A 115 -9.59 9.63 -15.35
N VAL A 116 -9.44 10.79 -14.73
CA VAL A 116 -8.76 11.95 -15.30
C VAL A 116 -7.46 12.21 -14.56
N TRP A 117 -6.39 12.45 -15.28
CA TRP A 117 -5.08 12.80 -14.73
C TRP A 117 -4.70 14.23 -15.09
N TYR A 118 -4.15 14.92 -14.11
CA TYR A 118 -3.65 16.29 -14.25
C TYR A 118 -2.18 16.38 -13.85
N THR A 119 -1.47 17.33 -14.43
CA THR A 119 -0.23 17.83 -13.85
C THR A 119 -0.56 18.75 -12.68
N HIS A 120 0.42 19.03 -11.82
CA HIS A 120 0.26 20.03 -10.74
C HIS A 120 -0.01 21.47 -11.26
N HIS A 121 0.16 21.70 -12.55
CA HIS A 121 -0.18 22.96 -13.21
C HIS A 121 -1.58 22.95 -13.88
N GLY A 122 -2.40 21.94 -13.62
CA GLY A 122 -3.80 21.87 -14.07
C GLY A 122 -4.00 21.37 -15.50
N ARG A 123 -2.93 20.94 -16.20
CA ARG A 123 -3.09 20.37 -17.54
C ARG A 123 -3.59 18.93 -17.44
N ARG A 124 -4.71 18.62 -18.11
CA ARG A 124 -5.17 17.24 -18.29
C ARG A 124 -4.15 16.47 -19.14
N THR A 125 -3.65 15.38 -18.62
CA THR A 125 -2.65 14.52 -19.30
C THR A 125 -3.26 13.23 -19.84
N ALA A 126 -4.30 12.72 -19.20
CA ALA A 126 -5.05 11.54 -19.63
C ALA A 126 -6.50 11.63 -19.19
N SER A 127 -7.38 10.99 -19.95
CA SER A 127 -8.77 10.74 -19.59
C SER A 127 -9.08 9.32 -20.08
N MET A 128 -9.42 8.42 -19.16
CA MET A 128 -9.60 6.99 -19.43
C MET A 128 -10.94 6.52 -18.93
N MET A 129 -11.70 5.85 -19.77
CA MET A 129 -12.96 5.20 -19.36
C MET A 129 -12.65 3.80 -18.83
N LEU A 130 -12.96 3.54 -17.55
CA LEU A 130 -12.67 2.28 -16.90
C LEU A 130 -13.79 1.25 -17.01
N GLY A 131 -14.99 1.67 -17.42
CA GLY A 131 -16.18 0.81 -17.60
C GLY A 131 -16.85 0.38 -16.29
N VAL A 132 -16.26 0.71 -15.14
CA VAL A 132 -16.79 0.42 -13.79
C VAL A 132 -16.53 1.61 -12.87
N PRO A 133 -17.39 1.85 -11.87
CA PRO A 133 -17.16 2.90 -10.89
C PRO A 133 -15.88 2.64 -10.10
N THR A 134 -15.10 3.70 -9.87
CA THR A 134 -13.93 3.64 -8.99
C THR A 134 -14.38 3.95 -7.56
N VAL A 135 -14.07 3.05 -6.63
CA VAL A 135 -14.46 3.16 -5.22
C VAL A 135 -13.34 3.68 -4.33
N LYS A 136 -12.08 3.40 -4.68
CA LYS A 136 -10.91 3.99 -4.03
C LYS A 136 -9.83 4.29 -5.06
N LEU A 137 -9.12 5.38 -4.84
CA LEU A 137 -8.02 5.83 -5.67
C LEU A 137 -6.83 6.13 -4.76
N ALA A 138 -5.65 5.71 -5.18
CA ALA A 138 -4.40 5.98 -4.48
C ALA A 138 -3.29 6.30 -5.47
N ALA A 139 -2.38 7.20 -5.09
CA ALA A 139 -1.23 7.57 -5.90
C ALA A 139 0.01 7.74 -5.02
N CYS A 140 1.17 7.31 -5.55
CA CYS A 140 2.46 7.52 -4.90
C CYS A 140 3.55 7.67 -5.97
N GLY A 141 4.28 8.79 -5.97
CA GLY A 141 5.22 9.08 -7.04
C GLY A 141 4.55 8.98 -8.42
N PRO A 142 5.11 8.23 -9.36
CA PRO A 142 4.53 8.05 -10.69
C PRO A 142 3.43 6.98 -10.75
N TYR A 143 3.15 6.28 -9.66
CA TYR A 143 2.23 5.16 -9.63
C TYR A 143 0.83 5.56 -9.20
N VAL A 144 -0.17 5.03 -9.89
CA VAL A 144 -1.59 5.23 -9.60
C VAL A 144 -2.26 3.86 -9.51
N ALA A 145 -3.11 3.67 -8.52
CA ALA A 145 -3.95 2.49 -8.37
C ALA A 145 -5.41 2.89 -8.14
N ALA A 146 -6.31 2.26 -8.87
CA ALA A 146 -7.75 2.44 -8.75
C ALA A 146 -8.42 1.11 -8.43
N LEU A 147 -9.19 1.07 -7.35
CA LEU A 147 -10.04 -0.06 -7.00
C LEU A 147 -11.43 0.19 -7.62
N GLY A 148 -11.84 -0.70 -8.51
CA GLY A 148 -13.17 -0.70 -9.09
C GLY A 148 -14.19 -1.44 -8.21
N ARG A 149 -15.48 -1.17 -8.42
CA ARG A 149 -16.59 -1.91 -7.79
C ARG A 149 -16.61 -3.39 -8.15
N ASP A 150 -15.94 -3.77 -9.24
CA ASP A 150 -15.72 -5.16 -9.66
C ASP A 150 -14.66 -5.90 -8.82
N ALA A 151 -14.19 -5.29 -7.72
CA ALA A 151 -13.13 -5.80 -6.85
C ALA A 151 -11.80 -6.03 -7.60
N ARG A 152 -11.51 -5.23 -8.63
CA ARG A 152 -10.22 -5.28 -9.33
C ARG A 152 -9.43 -4.00 -9.06
N VAL A 153 -8.15 -4.17 -8.76
CA VAL A 153 -7.19 -3.07 -8.63
C VAL A 153 -6.47 -2.90 -9.95
N ARG A 154 -6.72 -1.79 -10.62
CA ARG A 154 -6.06 -1.37 -11.85
C ARG A 154 -4.89 -0.48 -11.52
N ARG A 155 -3.77 -0.66 -12.20
CA ARG A 155 -2.52 0.05 -11.88
C ARG A 155 -1.91 0.67 -13.13
N TRP A 156 -1.29 1.84 -12.94
CA TRP A 156 -0.60 2.55 -14.01
C TRP A 156 0.67 3.23 -13.51
N HIS A 157 1.60 3.41 -14.45
CA HIS A 157 2.71 4.34 -14.31
C HIS A 157 2.33 5.64 -15.06
N ALA A 158 1.97 6.69 -14.31
CA ALA A 158 1.37 7.90 -14.88
C ALA A 158 2.28 8.67 -15.84
N GLN A 159 3.58 8.79 -15.51
CA GLN A 159 4.53 9.49 -16.38
C GLN A 159 4.77 8.77 -17.71
N GLN A 160 4.88 7.45 -17.68
CA GLN A 160 5.07 6.63 -18.88
C GLN A 160 3.74 6.35 -19.62
N ARG A 161 2.61 6.60 -18.98
CA ARG A 161 1.25 6.28 -19.46
C ARG A 161 1.07 4.79 -19.80
N VAL A 162 1.69 3.92 -19.02
CA VAL A 162 1.64 2.47 -19.20
C VAL A 162 0.76 1.85 -18.15
N SER A 163 -0.11 0.92 -18.56
CA SER A 163 -0.85 0.07 -17.65
C SER A 163 0.08 -1.01 -17.09
N LEU A 164 0.06 -1.17 -15.77
CA LEU A 164 0.77 -2.24 -15.05
C LEU A 164 -0.13 -3.46 -14.80
N GLY A 165 -1.28 -3.50 -15.43
CA GLY A 165 -2.26 -4.58 -15.32
C GLY A 165 -3.32 -4.33 -14.26
N ASP A 166 -4.25 -5.26 -14.20
CA ASP A 166 -5.34 -5.29 -13.24
C ASP A 166 -5.37 -6.64 -12.51
N VAL A 167 -5.56 -6.60 -11.19
CA VAL A 167 -5.50 -7.79 -10.34
C VAL A 167 -6.75 -7.85 -9.45
N PRO A 168 -7.40 -9.01 -9.33
CA PRO A 168 -8.55 -9.16 -8.45
C PRO A 168 -8.12 -9.02 -6.98
N LEU A 169 -8.81 -8.16 -6.23
CA LEU A 169 -8.72 -8.08 -4.79
C LEU A 169 -9.77 -9.04 -4.18
N PRO A 170 -9.47 -9.75 -3.11
CA PRO A 170 -10.49 -10.50 -2.40
C PRO A 170 -11.67 -9.60 -2.02
N ARG A 171 -12.91 -10.03 -2.33
CA ARG A 171 -14.11 -9.27 -1.95
C ARG A 171 -14.18 -9.13 -0.45
N ASP A 172 -14.18 -7.89 0.02
CA ASP A 172 -14.20 -7.52 1.43
C ASP A 172 -14.52 -6.03 1.56
N ALA A 173 -14.84 -5.56 2.76
CA ALA A 173 -14.88 -4.13 3.05
C ALA A 173 -13.44 -3.59 3.11
N VAL A 174 -13.10 -2.70 2.18
CA VAL A 174 -11.77 -2.10 2.08
C VAL A 174 -11.72 -0.83 2.92
N ALA A 175 -11.10 -0.92 4.11
CA ALA A 175 -10.97 0.21 5.03
C ALA A 175 -10.01 1.27 4.47
N ALA A 176 -8.83 0.86 4.02
CA ALA A 176 -7.83 1.75 3.48
C ALA A 176 -7.13 1.10 2.26
N MET A 177 -6.68 1.95 1.33
CA MET A 177 -5.83 1.54 0.22
C MET A 177 -4.79 2.63 -0.03
N TYR A 178 -3.55 2.25 -0.21
CA TYR A 178 -2.48 3.15 -0.63
C TYR A 178 -1.52 2.44 -1.60
N VAL A 179 -0.67 3.20 -2.25
CA VAL A 179 0.39 2.67 -3.12
C VAL A 179 1.73 2.94 -2.45
N HIS A 180 2.58 1.93 -2.38
CA HIS A 180 3.95 2.10 -1.91
C HIS A 180 4.84 2.72 -2.99
N THR A 181 6.01 3.25 -2.60
CA THR A 181 6.95 3.95 -3.50
C THR A 181 7.44 3.12 -4.68
N ASN A 182 7.46 1.79 -4.55
CA ASN A 182 7.77 0.85 -5.64
C ASN A 182 6.57 0.51 -6.55
N GLY A 183 5.42 1.15 -6.35
CA GLY A 183 4.22 0.94 -7.14
C GLY A 183 3.34 -0.25 -6.69
N VAL A 184 3.67 -0.87 -5.57
CA VAL A 184 2.86 -1.97 -5.01
C VAL A 184 1.64 -1.39 -4.28
N PRO A 185 0.40 -1.73 -4.68
CA PRO A 185 -0.79 -1.38 -3.93
C PRO A 185 -0.91 -2.24 -2.68
N VAL A 186 -1.28 -1.58 -1.59
CA VAL A 186 -1.54 -2.18 -0.28
C VAL A 186 -2.97 -1.85 0.12
N ALA A 187 -3.72 -2.84 0.59
CA ALA A 187 -5.10 -2.66 1.02
C ALA A 187 -5.36 -3.29 2.39
N VAL A 188 -6.19 -2.65 3.19
CA VAL A 188 -6.66 -3.14 4.48
C VAL A 188 -8.06 -3.70 4.31
N LEU A 189 -8.22 -5.00 4.59
CA LEU A 189 -9.47 -5.74 4.49
C LEU A 189 -10.11 -5.85 5.88
N ARG A 190 -11.24 -5.17 6.08
CA ARG A 190 -11.85 -5.02 7.41
C ARG A 190 -12.43 -6.32 7.95
N ARG A 191 -13.21 -7.07 7.14
CA ARG A 191 -13.84 -8.32 7.61
C ARG A 191 -12.81 -9.39 7.89
N ARG A 192 -11.79 -9.50 7.05
CA ARG A 192 -10.66 -10.43 7.23
C ARG A 192 -9.65 -9.95 8.26
N GLN A 193 -9.75 -8.69 8.71
CA GLN A 193 -8.84 -8.08 9.67
C GLN A 193 -7.36 -8.24 9.27
N CYS A 194 -7.05 -8.02 8.00
CA CYS A 194 -5.70 -8.19 7.48
C CYS A 194 -5.30 -7.08 6.52
N VAL A 195 -3.99 -6.90 6.37
CA VAL A 195 -3.38 -6.09 5.32
C VAL A 195 -2.89 -7.01 4.22
N VAL A 196 -3.17 -6.66 2.98
CA VAL A 196 -2.69 -7.37 1.81
C VAL A 196 -1.89 -6.43 0.91
N ALA A 197 -0.82 -6.94 0.33
CA ALA A 197 -0.03 -6.25 -0.68
C ALA A 197 0.01 -7.09 -1.96
N LEU A 198 0.11 -6.42 -3.10
CA LEU A 198 0.21 -7.13 -4.37
C LEU A 198 1.62 -7.68 -4.58
N ASP A 199 1.73 -8.98 -4.75
CA ASP A 199 2.94 -9.58 -5.30
C ASP A 199 2.93 -9.46 -6.83
N THR A 200 3.86 -8.68 -7.36
CA THR A 200 3.97 -8.42 -8.80
C THR A 200 4.46 -9.64 -9.59
N LYS A 201 5.11 -10.61 -8.94
CA LYS A 201 5.58 -11.84 -9.58
C LYS A 201 4.44 -12.83 -9.80
N THR A 202 3.63 -13.05 -8.77
CA THR A 202 2.49 -13.97 -8.84
C THR A 202 1.21 -13.32 -9.33
N GLN A 203 1.17 -11.98 -9.44
CA GLN A 203 -0.03 -11.19 -9.78
C GLN A 203 -1.20 -11.50 -8.83
N ALA A 204 -0.90 -11.66 -7.55
CA ALA A 204 -1.88 -11.96 -6.51
C ALA A 204 -1.66 -11.10 -5.26
N PHE A 205 -2.73 -10.83 -4.52
CA PHE A 205 -2.62 -10.17 -3.23
C PHE A 205 -2.21 -11.17 -2.15
N VAL A 206 -1.14 -10.86 -1.44
CA VAL A 206 -0.57 -11.64 -0.35
C VAL A 206 -0.84 -10.93 0.97
N CYS A 207 -1.23 -11.69 2.00
CA CYS A 207 -1.42 -11.17 3.35
C CYS A 207 -0.06 -10.82 3.97
N ILE A 208 0.14 -9.55 4.32
CA ILE A 208 1.37 -9.04 4.92
C ILE A 208 1.21 -8.62 6.38
N GLY A 209 0.00 -8.67 6.93
CA GLY A 209 -0.31 -8.38 8.33
C GLY A 209 -1.70 -8.87 8.69
N HIS A 210 -1.88 -9.37 9.93
CA HIS A 210 -3.17 -9.89 10.40
C HIS A 210 -3.40 -9.54 11.87
N ALA A 211 -4.60 -9.06 12.20
CA ALA A 211 -4.96 -8.62 13.55
C ALA A 211 -4.80 -9.70 14.64
N ALA A 212 -5.02 -10.98 14.29
CA ALA A 212 -4.79 -12.06 15.24
C ALA A 212 -3.33 -12.17 15.67
N LEU A 213 -2.38 -11.82 14.79
CA LEU A 213 -0.96 -11.77 15.13
C LEU A 213 -0.63 -10.54 15.97
N ALA A 214 -1.28 -9.39 15.67
CA ALA A 214 -1.14 -8.17 16.46
C ALA A 214 -1.47 -8.37 17.94
N ARG A 215 -2.45 -9.24 18.24
CA ARG A 215 -2.90 -9.51 19.60
C ARG A 215 -1.99 -10.45 20.38
N LEU A 216 -1.30 -11.35 19.69
CA LEU A 216 -0.57 -12.46 20.30
C LEU A 216 0.94 -12.32 20.19
N SER A 217 1.45 -11.64 19.17
CA SER A 217 2.88 -11.53 18.93
C SER A 217 3.54 -10.52 19.89
N THR A 218 4.61 -10.92 20.55
CA THR A 218 5.43 -10.02 21.37
C THR A 218 6.26 -9.03 20.53
N SER A 219 6.40 -9.28 19.25
CA SER A 219 7.15 -8.43 18.30
C SER A 219 6.26 -7.40 17.61
N TRP A 220 4.96 -7.38 17.90
CA TRP A 220 4.05 -6.38 17.34
C TRP A 220 4.13 -5.08 18.15
N ASP A 221 4.60 -4.01 17.52
CA ASP A 221 4.70 -2.70 18.16
C ASP A 221 3.64 -1.73 17.60
N VAL A 222 2.68 -1.38 18.44
CA VAL A 222 1.58 -0.45 18.11
C VAL A 222 2.03 1.02 18.12
N ARG A 223 3.18 1.34 18.73
CA ARG A 223 3.55 2.72 19.10
C ARG A 223 4.38 3.45 18.06
N LEU A 224 4.98 2.73 17.11
CA LEU A 224 5.91 3.32 16.16
C LEU A 224 5.20 3.68 14.85
N ARG A 225 4.64 4.89 14.79
CA ARG A 225 4.26 5.52 13.51
C ARG A 225 5.55 5.96 12.80
N GLN A 226 6.07 5.13 11.93
CA GLN A 226 7.18 5.48 11.06
C GLN A 226 6.69 5.58 9.61
N GLY A 227 7.09 6.66 8.92
CA GLY A 227 6.70 6.96 7.55
C GLY A 227 7.36 6.07 6.48
N ALA A 228 7.62 6.62 5.31
CA ALA A 228 8.08 5.93 4.10
C ALA A 228 9.34 5.05 4.24
N HIS A 229 10.16 5.26 5.28
CA HIS A 229 11.38 4.46 5.53
C HIS A 229 11.12 3.12 6.24
N ALA A 230 9.90 2.86 6.71
CA ALA A 230 9.51 1.61 7.37
C ALA A 230 8.13 1.15 6.85
N PRO A 231 8.05 0.68 5.60
CA PRO A 231 6.79 0.40 4.93
C PRO A 231 6.00 -0.76 5.56
N VAL A 232 6.67 -1.76 6.12
CA VAL A 232 5.99 -2.88 6.81
C VAL A 232 5.34 -2.39 8.10
N ARG A 233 6.07 -1.62 8.93
CA ARG A 233 5.51 -1.00 10.13
C ARG A 233 4.39 -0.01 9.80
N HIS A 234 4.51 0.71 8.70
CA HIS A 234 3.43 1.58 8.23
C HIS A 234 2.16 0.76 7.92
N ALA A 235 2.29 -0.37 7.22
CA ALA A 235 1.16 -1.26 6.94
C ALA A 235 0.50 -1.80 8.23
N GLU A 236 1.32 -2.17 9.24
CA GLU A 236 0.85 -2.59 10.56
C GLU A 236 0.10 -1.46 11.30
N CYS A 237 0.61 -0.22 11.22
CA CYS A 237 -0.06 0.95 11.80
C CYS A 237 -1.41 1.23 11.13
N VAL A 238 -1.48 1.19 9.80
CA VAL A 238 -2.73 1.41 9.06
C VAL A 238 -3.77 0.33 9.41
N LEU A 239 -3.33 -0.93 9.61
CA LEU A 239 -4.20 -2.00 10.10
C LEU A 239 -4.74 -1.69 11.49
N ASN A 240 -3.88 -1.27 12.41
CA ASN A 240 -4.30 -0.91 13.77
C ASN A 240 -5.30 0.25 13.78
N ASP A 241 -5.04 1.29 12.99
CA ASP A 241 -5.93 2.46 12.88
C ASP A 241 -7.30 2.05 12.31
N ALA A 242 -7.33 1.20 11.28
CA ALA A 242 -8.56 0.68 10.69
C ALA A 242 -9.36 -0.22 11.64
N LEU A 243 -8.70 -0.87 12.61
CA LEU A 243 -9.34 -1.74 13.59
C LEU A 243 -9.60 -1.07 14.94
N ALA A 244 -9.08 0.14 15.18
CA ALA A 244 -9.22 0.86 16.46
C ALA A 244 -10.69 1.11 16.86
N THR A 245 -11.60 1.13 15.88
CA THR A 245 -13.05 1.27 16.12
C THR A 245 -13.73 -0.03 16.58
N GLN A 246 -13.03 -1.17 16.49
CA GLN A 246 -13.56 -2.45 16.94
C GLN A 246 -13.08 -2.72 18.38
N THR A 247 -14.01 -2.86 19.31
CA THR A 247 -13.71 -3.27 20.68
C THR A 247 -13.09 -4.67 20.67
N MET A 248 -11.77 -4.72 20.82
CA MET A 248 -11.04 -5.96 20.89
C MET A 248 -11.15 -6.55 22.30
N GLU A 249 -11.96 -7.59 22.47
CA GLU A 249 -11.96 -8.34 23.72
C GLU A 249 -10.60 -9.07 23.89
N PRO A 250 -9.99 -8.99 25.09
CA PRO A 250 -8.78 -9.75 25.37
C PRO A 250 -9.08 -11.26 25.31
N GLU A 251 -8.34 -11.99 24.48
CA GLU A 251 -8.49 -13.44 24.38
C GLU A 251 -8.19 -14.11 25.73
N ARG A 252 -9.19 -14.78 26.30
CA ARG A 252 -9.01 -15.59 27.53
C ARG A 252 -8.30 -16.89 27.19
N GLY A 253 -7.33 -17.30 28.02
CA GLY A 253 -6.66 -18.60 27.89
C GLY A 253 -5.52 -18.67 26.86
N VAL A 254 -4.82 -17.58 26.64
CA VAL A 254 -3.62 -17.55 25.78
C VAL A 254 -2.50 -18.37 26.44
N THR A 255 -2.03 -19.42 25.74
CA THR A 255 -0.91 -20.24 26.22
C THR A 255 0.43 -19.66 25.71
N PRO A 256 1.56 -19.86 26.43
CA PRO A 256 2.88 -19.42 25.98
C PRO A 256 3.26 -19.96 24.59
N VAL A 257 2.88 -21.21 24.30
CA VAL A 257 3.12 -21.84 22.99
C VAL A 257 2.38 -21.10 21.87
N ARG A 258 1.15 -20.65 22.12
CA ARG A 258 0.37 -19.89 21.14
C ARG A 258 0.99 -18.52 20.87
N VAL A 259 1.48 -17.85 21.91
CA VAL A 259 2.21 -16.57 21.78
C VAL A 259 3.49 -16.75 20.97
N LEU A 260 4.28 -17.77 21.29
CA LEU A 260 5.52 -18.09 20.55
C LEU A 260 5.25 -18.37 19.08
N THR A 261 4.28 -19.24 18.79
CA THR A 261 3.91 -19.57 17.41
C THR A 261 3.42 -18.34 16.64
N ALA A 262 2.60 -17.50 17.27
CA ALA A 262 2.13 -16.25 16.65
C ALA A 262 3.28 -15.27 16.40
N THR A 263 4.25 -15.19 17.31
CA THR A 263 5.42 -14.32 17.16
C THR A 263 6.33 -14.77 16.01
N ILE A 264 6.60 -16.08 15.91
CA ILE A 264 7.38 -16.65 14.80
C ILE A 264 6.68 -16.33 13.46
N ARG A 265 5.39 -16.65 13.36
CA ARG A 265 4.61 -16.41 12.13
C ARG A 265 4.52 -14.94 11.77
N HIS A 266 4.43 -14.05 12.75
CA HIS A 266 4.45 -12.62 12.53
C HIS A 266 5.78 -12.17 11.92
N LEU A 267 6.93 -12.63 12.45
CA LEU A 267 8.24 -12.27 11.94
C LEU A 267 8.50 -12.82 10.53
N GLU A 268 8.07 -14.05 10.24
CA GLU A 268 8.09 -14.62 8.89
C GLU A 268 7.25 -13.77 7.91
N MET A 269 6.05 -13.35 8.34
CA MET A 269 5.18 -12.48 7.54
C MET A 269 5.80 -11.09 7.32
N ARG A 270 6.49 -10.53 8.33
CA ARG A 270 7.25 -9.28 8.18
C ARG A 270 8.40 -9.41 7.18
N MET A 271 9.11 -10.53 7.15
CA MET A 271 10.15 -10.79 6.15
C MET A 271 9.55 -10.80 4.74
N GLN A 272 8.45 -11.53 4.52
CA GLN A 272 7.76 -11.53 3.22
C GLN A 272 7.24 -10.14 2.83
N ALA A 273 6.66 -9.40 3.78
CA ALA A 273 6.22 -8.04 3.57
C ALA A 273 7.38 -7.11 3.17
N ALA A 274 8.52 -7.24 3.84
CA ALA A 274 9.72 -6.47 3.55
C ALA A 274 10.30 -6.77 2.16
N GLU A 275 10.20 -8.01 1.69
CA GLU A 275 10.56 -8.39 0.31
C GLU A 275 9.63 -7.72 -0.71
N LEU A 276 8.31 -7.75 -0.48
CA LEU A 276 7.31 -7.16 -1.38
C LEU A 276 7.41 -5.62 -1.43
N LEU A 277 7.70 -5.02 -0.28
CA LEU A 277 7.81 -3.55 -0.13
C LEU A 277 9.25 -3.04 -0.27
N GLU A 278 10.19 -3.89 -0.68
CA GLU A 278 11.59 -3.59 -0.95
C GLU A 278 12.32 -2.90 0.23
N SER A 279 12.02 -3.32 1.46
CA SER A 279 12.62 -2.79 2.69
C SER A 279 13.72 -3.70 3.25
N ALA A 280 14.95 -3.51 2.80
CA ALA A 280 16.11 -4.30 3.25
C ALA A 280 16.38 -4.17 4.77
N ALA A 281 16.12 -3.00 5.35
CA ALA A 281 16.31 -2.74 6.77
C ALA A 281 15.33 -3.55 7.63
N GLU A 282 14.02 -3.51 7.29
CA GLU A 282 12.99 -4.25 8.02
C GLU A 282 13.10 -5.75 7.84
N TYR A 283 13.53 -6.21 6.63
CA TYR A 283 13.86 -7.61 6.40
C TYR A 283 14.94 -8.10 7.36
N ARG A 284 16.06 -7.37 7.44
CA ARG A 284 17.18 -7.72 8.32
C ARG A 284 16.77 -7.72 9.80
N GLU A 285 16.01 -6.73 10.21
CA GLU A 285 15.50 -6.64 11.58
C GLU A 285 14.61 -7.83 11.93
N ALA A 286 13.65 -8.18 11.07
CA ALA A 286 12.76 -9.32 11.27
C ALA A 286 13.53 -10.65 11.28
N LEU A 287 14.51 -10.82 10.38
CA LEU A 287 15.38 -11.98 10.31
C LEU A 287 16.17 -12.19 11.61
N HIS A 288 16.81 -11.14 12.13
CA HIS A 288 17.56 -11.22 13.40
C HIS A 288 16.65 -11.47 14.60
N ALA A 289 15.47 -10.85 14.65
CA ALA A 289 14.50 -11.11 15.71
C ALA A 289 14.02 -12.58 15.66
N LEU A 290 13.74 -13.12 14.48
CA LEU A 290 13.38 -14.53 14.30
C LEU A 290 14.52 -15.45 14.74
N ALA A 291 15.75 -15.20 14.31
CA ALA A 291 16.93 -15.96 14.71
C ALA A 291 17.13 -16.01 16.22
N THR A 292 16.94 -14.87 16.90
CA THR A 292 17.03 -14.75 18.36
C THR A 292 16.00 -15.62 19.06
N ILE A 293 14.73 -15.57 18.60
CA ILE A 293 13.64 -16.37 19.19
C ILE A 293 13.89 -17.86 18.98
N LEU A 294 14.26 -18.28 17.76
CA LEU A 294 14.54 -19.67 17.46
C LEU A 294 15.68 -20.24 18.32
N ALA A 295 16.72 -19.41 18.55
CA ALA A 295 17.86 -19.80 19.37
C ALA A 295 17.52 -19.82 20.87
N THR A 296 16.78 -18.84 21.38
CA THR A 296 16.35 -18.76 22.77
C THR A 296 15.45 -19.93 23.16
N GLU A 297 14.51 -20.28 22.28
CA GLU A 297 13.56 -21.37 22.51
C GLU A 297 14.14 -22.76 22.14
N GLY A 298 15.27 -22.80 21.42
CA GLY A 298 15.91 -24.04 20.99
C GLY A 298 15.15 -24.79 19.91
N LEU A 299 14.48 -24.07 19.00
CA LEU A 299 13.67 -24.62 17.91
C LEU A 299 14.53 -25.09 16.73
N ALA A 300 15.31 -26.17 16.93
CA ALA A 300 16.34 -26.64 16.01
C ALA A 300 15.83 -26.89 14.57
N ARG A 301 14.63 -27.43 14.40
CA ARG A 301 14.08 -27.73 13.05
C ARG A 301 13.78 -26.44 12.26
N HIS A 302 13.15 -25.45 12.89
CA HIS A 302 12.87 -24.15 12.26
C HIS A 302 14.17 -23.38 11.99
N ALA A 303 15.13 -23.45 12.93
CA ALA A 303 16.43 -22.84 12.74
C ALA A 303 17.20 -23.49 11.56
N ASP A 304 17.21 -24.82 11.45
CA ASP A 304 17.85 -25.55 10.32
C ASP A 304 17.22 -25.13 8.99
N ASP A 305 15.90 -25.06 8.91
CA ASP A 305 15.19 -24.65 7.70
C ASP A 305 15.55 -23.20 7.29
N LEU A 306 15.52 -22.28 8.25
CA LEU A 306 15.95 -20.89 8.03
C LEU A 306 17.41 -20.80 7.53
N LEU A 307 18.34 -21.50 8.20
CA LEU A 307 19.75 -21.47 7.85
C LEU A 307 20.00 -22.08 6.46
N ARG A 308 19.30 -23.15 6.10
CA ARG A 308 19.37 -23.77 4.76
C ARG A 308 18.85 -22.84 3.67
N SER A 309 17.78 -22.11 3.93
CA SER A 309 17.23 -21.13 2.97
C SER A 309 18.23 -20.03 2.62
N LEU A 310 19.06 -19.62 3.59
CA LEU A 310 20.10 -18.60 3.41
C LEU A 310 21.41 -19.19 2.84
N LEU A 311 21.77 -20.44 3.23
CA LEU A 311 22.98 -21.11 2.75
C LEU A 311 22.89 -21.40 1.25
N GLY A 312 21.76 -21.92 0.80
CA GLY A 312 21.52 -22.36 -0.57
C GLY A 312 22.30 -23.64 -0.95
N PRO A 313 22.36 -23.96 -2.25
CA PRO A 313 23.05 -25.12 -2.74
C PRO A 313 24.57 -24.99 -2.57
N MET A 314 25.26 -26.09 -2.29
CA MET A 314 26.73 -26.13 -2.17
C MET A 314 27.41 -25.67 -3.46
N TYR A 315 26.90 -26.14 -4.61
CA TYR A 315 27.36 -25.73 -5.93
C TYR A 315 26.28 -24.90 -6.62
N TYR A 316 26.47 -23.58 -6.61
CA TYR A 316 25.54 -22.67 -7.27
C TYR A 316 25.80 -22.60 -8.76
N ARG A 317 24.80 -22.94 -9.56
CA ARG A 317 24.76 -22.74 -11.02
C ARG A 317 23.62 -21.79 -11.35
N PRO A 318 23.91 -20.59 -11.86
CA PRO A 318 22.86 -19.58 -12.14
C PRO A 318 21.73 -20.11 -13.02
N ASP A 319 22.08 -20.93 -14.02
CA ASP A 319 21.13 -21.42 -15.02
C ASP A 319 20.34 -22.67 -14.58
N ALA A 320 20.71 -23.29 -13.46
CA ALA A 320 20.16 -24.58 -13.05
C ALA A 320 19.45 -24.56 -11.69
N THR A 321 19.53 -23.47 -10.92
CA THR A 321 18.98 -23.40 -9.58
C THR A 321 17.94 -22.30 -9.45
N ALA A 322 16.78 -22.63 -8.86
CA ALA A 322 15.75 -21.66 -8.50
C ALA A 322 16.13 -20.78 -7.28
N TRP A 323 17.28 -21.05 -6.64
CA TRP A 323 17.74 -20.29 -5.48
C TRP A 323 18.45 -19.01 -5.92
N ASP A 324 17.93 -17.87 -5.45
CA ASP A 324 18.56 -16.57 -5.64
C ASP A 324 19.64 -16.35 -4.56
N PRO A 325 20.90 -16.03 -4.90
CA PRO A 325 21.97 -15.76 -3.94
C PRO A 325 21.77 -14.48 -3.14
N CYS A 326 20.90 -13.59 -3.60
CA CYS A 326 20.61 -12.32 -2.96
C CYS A 326 19.14 -12.23 -2.51
N VAL A 327 18.88 -11.40 -1.53
CA VAL A 327 17.54 -10.92 -1.16
C VAL A 327 17.62 -9.41 -0.94
N LEU A 328 16.80 -8.65 -1.63
CA LEU A 328 16.82 -7.17 -1.56
C LEU A 328 18.21 -6.55 -1.76
N GLY A 329 19.01 -7.14 -2.69
CA GLY A 329 20.38 -6.73 -2.96
C GLY A 329 21.40 -7.16 -1.90
N MET A 330 20.99 -7.85 -0.84
CA MET A 330 21.88 -8.37 0.21
C MET A 330 22.28 -9.82 -0.10
N PRO A 331 23.57 -10.18 -0.09
CA PRO A 331 24.00 -11.56 -0.25
C PRO A 331 23.48 -12.43 0.90
N LYS A 332 22.73 -13.50 0.59
CA LYS A 332 22.17 -14.40 1.60
C LYS A 332 23.21 -15.05 2.51
N ARG A 333 24.41 -15.35 1.99
CA ARG A 333 25.50 -15.92 2.79
C ARG A 333 26.10 -14.93 3.80
N GLU A 334 26.09 -13.62 3.50
CA GLU A 334 26.47 -12.60 4.49
C GLU A 334 25.41 -12.46 5.59
N LEU A 335 24.13 -12.47 5.20
CA LEU A 335 23.03 -12.53 6.17
C LEU A 335 23.13 -13.78 7.03
N LEU A 336 23.46 -14.94 6.45
CA LEU A 336 23.67 -16.18 7.19
C LEU A 336 24.78 -16.02 8.24
N ALA A 337 25.92 -15.42 7.88
CA ALA A 337 27.01 -15.19 8.82
C ALA A 337 26.57 -14.33 10.01
N SER A 338 25.78 -13.28 9.77
CA SER A 338 25.25 -12.41 10.81
C SER A 338 24.21 -13.12 11.70
N VAL A 339 23.35 -13.97 11.10
CA VAL A 339 22.37 -14.80 11.84
C VAL A 339 23.08 -15.83 12.72
N LEU A 340 24.10 -16.49 12.20
CA LEU A 340 24.91 -17.44 13.00
C LEU A 340 25.57 -16.76 14.20
N ALA A 341 26.09 -15.55 14.03
CA ALA A 341 26.67 -14.77 15.14
C ALA A 341 25.61 -14.44 16.21
N THR A 342 24.38 -14.15 15.79
CA THR A 342 23.26 -13.95 16.72
C THR A 342 22.90 -15.24 17.46
N MET A 343 22.80 -16.36 16.74
CA MET A 343 22.42 -17.66 17.33
C MET A 343 23.50 -18.22 18.28
N GLN A 344 24.77 -17.93 18.05
CA GLN A 344 25.89 -18.33 18.95
C GLN A 344 25.80 -17.78 20.37
N GLN A 345 25.07 -16.68 20.56
CA GLN A 345 24.85 -16.13 21.90
C GLN A 345 23.99 -17.06 22.78
N HIS A 346 23.33 -18.05 22.16
CA HIS A 346 22.43 -19.00 22.81
C HIS A 346 22.90 -20.44 22.62
N ARG A 347 23.31 -21.09 23.72
CA ARG A 347 23.93 -22.45 23.68
C ARG A 347 23.02 -23.59 23.19
N ARG A 348 21.70 -23.38 23.09
CA ARG A 348 20.72 -24.44 22.75
C ARG A 348 20.87 -24.99 21.33
N LEU A 349 21.48 -24.23 20.44
CA LEU A 349 21.67 -24.59 19.01
C LEU A 349 23.15 -24.74 18.61
N ASP A 350 24.09 -24.86 19.55
CA ASP A 350 25.53 -24.88 19.28
C ASP A 350 25.94 -25.91 18.22
N THR A 351 25.43 -27.14 18.31
CA THR A 351 25.73 -28.21 17.34
C THR A 351 25.29 -27.85 15.93
N LEU A 352 24.12 -27.26 15.76
CA LEU A 352 23.59 -26.82 14.47
C LEU A 352 24.43 -25.67 13.92
N VAL A 353 24.71 -24.66 14.74
CA VAL A 353 25.47 -23.48 14.36
C VAL A 353 26.90 -23.85 13.92
N HIS A 354 27.59 -24.71 14.68
CA HIS A 354 28.93 -25.21 14.34
C HIS A 354 28.93 -26.01 13.04
N GLY A 355 27.91 -26.85 12.82
CA GLY A 355 27.73 -27.60 11.57
C GLY A 355 27.62 -26.69 10.35
N VAL A 356 26.78 -25.68 10.40
CA VAL A 356 26.61 -24.74 9.30
C VAL A 356 27.85 -23.86 9.08
N GLN A 357 28.52 -23.45 10.16
CA GLN A 357 29.79 -22.72 10.05
C GLN A 357 30.90 -23.55 9.39
N HIS A 358 30.97 -24.86 9.68
CA HIS A 358 31.92 -25.75 9.03
C HIS A 358 31.65 -25.79 7.52
N VAL A 359 30.39 -25.94 7.10
CA VAL A 359 29.99 -25.93 5.70
C VAL A 359 30.38 -24.61 5.01
N LEU A 360 30.12 -23.46 5.66
CA LEU A 360 30.48 -22.14 5.13
C LEU A 360 31.99 -21.99 4.90
N ARG A 361 32.84 -22.51 5.84
CA ARG A 361 34.31 -22.48 5.70
C ARG A 361 34.78 -23.34 4.54
N THR A 362 34.17 -24.52 4.36
CA THR A 362 34.48 -25.40 3.25
C THR A 362 34.17 -24.75 1.91
N LEU A 363 32.97 -24.11 1.81
CA LEU A 363 32.59 -23.37 0.60
C LEU A 363 33.48 -22.17 0.29
N ALA A 364 34.04 -21.51 1.31
CA ALA A 364 34.97 -20.41 1.14
C ALA A 364 36.36 -20.90 0.67
N SER A 365 36.80 -22.08 1.15
CA SER A 365 38.09 -22.67 0.72
C SER A 365 38.05 -23.21 -0.71
N ASP A 366 36.89 -23.68 -1.18
CA ASP A 366 36.74 -24.19 -2.55
C ASP A 366 36.60 -23.09 -3.62
N ALA A 367 36.37 -21.85 -3.17
CA ALA A 367 36.21 -20.66 -4.03
C ALA A 367 37.57 -19.91 -4.27
N THR A 368 38.61 -20.26 -3.52
CA THR A 368 39.98 -19.72 -3.66
C THR A 368 40.88 -20.68 -4.47
#